data_05ba01d542d14709874a5cee1d47016b
#
_entry.id   05ba01d542d14709874a5cee1d47016b
#
_cell.length_a   1.000
_cell.length_b   1.000
_cell.length_c   1.000
_cell.angle_alpha   90.00
_cell.angle_beta   90.00
_cell.angle_gamma   90.00
#
_symmetry.space_group_name_H-M   'P 1'
#
loop_
_entity.id
_entity.type
_entity.pdbx_description
1 polymer ?
#
loop_
_entity_poly.entity_id
_entity_poly.type
_entity_poly.pdbx_seq_one_letter_code
_entity_poly.pdbx_strand_id
1 'polypeptide(L)'
;MGIFRRLVQSDSSQVYPFVFKITTTAANTVFTVPLVDYAGLTPSLTISWGDGSTSPLITSSSSTNRIHTFVAAGTYTITISGFMPGFTVNNNSAIRALITELVQWGIVGLRTVNFYGCNNLTSIPGSSSLSGVGGYTGLGEVLSFASFMRGTRLTSIPSDIFDYSPYATTFSDTFGSILTLTTVPTGLFDSVTGATTFASCFFGCTALTSVPSTLFDQNVNATNFSGTFRNCRALTNVLQFTNNQSVSTFANVYNMSSTSNALTGTAPTLWLRNPTPSGTAAFRNCTGLTNYASIPANFK
;
A
#
# COMPACT_ATOMS: atom_id res chain seq x y z
N MET A 1 1.55 23.01 -6.29
CA MET A 1 2.01 23.30 -7.68
C MET A 1 3.43 23.88 -7.76
N GLY A 2 3.98 24.50 -6.68
CA GLY A 2 5.28 25.18 -6.71
C GLY A 2 6.51 24.28 -6.61
N ILE A 3 6.46 23.17 -5.89
CA ILE A 3 7.66 22.35 -5.56
C ILE A 3 8.03 21.44 -6.74
N PHE A 4 7.05 20.81 -7.39
CA PHE A 4 7.30 19.95 -8.54
C PHE A 4 7.92 20.73 -9.73
N ARG A 5 7.43 21.95 -10.00
CA ARG A 5 8.05 22.85 -11.02
C ARG A 5 9.48 23.24 -10.66
N ARG A 6 9.84 23.41 -9.38
CA ARG A 6 11.20 23.74 -8.96
C ARG A 6 12.18 22.57 -9.11
N LEU A 7 11.75 21.34 -8.84
CA LEU A 7 12.61 20.15 -8.95
C LEU A 7 12.90 19.77 -10.41
N VAL A 8 11.91 19.88 -11.28
CA VAL A 8 12.09 19.64 -12.73
C VAL A 8 12.89 20.77 -13.40
N GLN A 9 12.95 21.98 -12.80
CA GLN A 9 13.71 23.11 -13.34
C GLN A 9 15.13 23.28 -12.79
N SER A 10 15.50 22.63 -11.64
CA SER A 10 16.81 22.87 -11.02
C SER A 10 17.92 21.93 -11.50
N ASP A 11 17.59 20.79 -12.10
CA ASP A 11 18.58 19.90 -12.73
C ASP A 11 17.93 19.11 -13.88
N SER A 12 17.94 19.70 -15.08
CA SER A 12 17.38 19.10 -16.30
C SER A 12 18.17 17.85 -16.79
N SER A 13 19.24 17.46 -16.10
CA SER A 13 20.08 16.32 -16.49
C SER A 13 19.68 15.00 -15.79
N GLN A 14 18.97 15.03 -14.66
CA GLN A 14 18.59 13.84 -13.89
C GLN A 14 17.13 13.48 -14.09
N VAL A 15 16.87 12.43 -14.85
CA VAL A 15 15.54 11.84 -15.01
C VAL A 15 15.40 10.69 -14.01
N TYR A 16 14.38 10.78 -13.14
CA TYR A 16 14.05 9.71 -12.20
C TYR A 16 12.76 9.03 -12.67
N PRO A 17 12.84 8.03 -13.55
CA PRO A 17 11.67 7.39 -14.12
C PRO A 17 10.97 6.48 -13.10
N PHE A 18 9.70 6.19 -13.35
CA PHE A 18 8.98 5.10 -12.70
C PHE A 18 9.30 3.81 -13.46
N VAL A 19 9.81 2.78 -12.75
CA VAL A 19 10.30 1.56 -13.37
C VAL A 19 9.70 0.33 -12.72
N PHE A 20 9.13 -0.56 -13.52
CA PHE A 20 8.59 -1.84 -13.08
C PHE A 20 8.84 -2.94 -14.12
N LYS A 21 8.72 -4.21 -13.69
CA LYS A 21 8.85 -5.35 -14.59
C LYS A 21 7.50 -6.03 -14.79
N ILE A 22 7.30 -6.48 -16.00
CA ILE A 22 6.23 -7.40 -16.36
C ILE A 22 6.81 -8.70 -16.88
N THR A 23 6.08 -9.80 -16.71
CA THR A 23 6.43 -11.09 -17.31
C THR A 23 5.25 -11.57 -18.15
N THR A 24 5.50 -11.81 -19.44
CA THR A 24 4.54 -12.38 -20.38
C THR A 24 4.86 -13.86 -20.58
N THR A 25 3.83 -14.71 -20.59
CA THR A 25 3.97 -16.16 -20.75
C THR A 25 3.64 -16.64 -22.15
N ALA A 26 3.15 -15.75 -23.01
CA ALA A 26 2.79 -16.06 -24.40
C ALA A 26 3.27 -14.94 -25.34
N ALA A 27 3.50 -15.31 -26.59
CA ALA A 27 3.73 -14.37 -27.68
C ALA A 27 2.48 -13.51 -27.92
N ASN A 28 2.68 -12.32 -28.48
CA ASN A 28 1.64 -11.33 -28.79
C ASN A 28 0.79 -10.93 -27.57
N THR A 29 1.40 -10.94 -26.36
CA THR A 29 0.74 -10.46 -25.15
C THR A 29 0.59 -8.94 -25.20
N VAL A 30 -0.65 -8.46 -25.04
CA VAL A 30 -0.94 -7.03 -24.96
C VAL A 30 -0.84 -6.55 -23.53
N PHE A 31 -0.10 -5.49 -23.30
CA PHE A 31 -0.03 -4.78 -22.03
C PHE A 31 -0.50 -3.35 -22.18
N THR A 32 -1.33 -2.89 -21.26
CA THR A 32 -1.81 -1.51 -21.20
C THR A 32 -1.33 -0.88 -19.89
N VAL A 33 -0.49 0.15 -19.98
CA VAL A 33 -0.08 0.92 -18.78
C VAL A 33 -1.33 1.57 -18.16
N PRO A 34 -1.62 1.31 -16.87
CA PRO A 34 -2.87 1.72 -16.23
C PRO A 34 -2.81 3.17 -15.75
N LEU A 35 -2.68 4.10 -16.71
CA LEU A 35 -2.69 5.54 -16.45
C LEU A 35 -4.08 6.01 -16.07
N VAL A 36 -4.14 6.93 -15.10
CA VAL A 36 -5.36 7.66 -14.75
C VAL A 36 -5.06 9.15 -14.59
N ASP A 37 -6.02 9.97 -14.95
CA ASP A 37 -6.00 11.41 -14.67
C ASP A 37 -6.32 11.65 -13.20
N TYR A 38 -5.87 12.77 -12.65
CA TYR A 38 -6.13 13.12 -11.26
C TYR A 38 -6.46 14.60 -11.11
N ALA A 39 -7.69 14.93 -10.69
CA ALA A 39 -8.12 16.29 -10.40
C ALA A 39 -7.77 17.31 -11.51
N GLY A 40 -8.02 16.95 -12.77
CA GLY A 40 -7.71 17.78 -13.94
C GLY A 40 -6.25 17.74 -14.40
N LEU A 41 -5.39 16.98 -13.72
CA LEU A 41 -4.02 16.72 -14.17
C LEU A 41 -4.03 15.55 -15.16
N THR A 42 -3.48 15.76 -16.34
CA THR A 42 -3.29 14.73 -17.37
C THR A 42 -1.82 14.33 -17.47
N PRO A 43 -1.49 13.11 -17.93
CA PRO A 43 -0.10 12.70 -18.12
C PRO A 43 0.60 13.52 -19.22
N SER A 44 1.93 13.63 -19.10
CA SER A 44 2.82 14.08 -20.15
C SER A 44 4.11 13.27 -20.06
N LEU A 45 4.15 12.11 -20.72
CA LEU A 45 5.17 11.08 -20.52
C LEU A 45 5.47 10.29 -21.79
N THR A 46 6.59 9.56 -21.75
CA THR A 46 6.95 8.52 -22.72
C THR A 46 7.20 7.19 -21.99
N ILE A 47 7.06 6.08 -22.72
CA ILE A 47 7.27 4.74 -22.19
C ILE A 47 8.34 4.04 -23.02
N SER A 48 9.39 3.51 -22.37
CA SER A 48 10.26 2.49 -22.95
C SER A 48 9.72 1.12 -22.52
N TRP A 49 9.48 0.24 -23.49
CA TRP A 49 8.81 -1.04 -23.28
C TRP A 49 9.74 -2.18 -22.87
N GLY A 50 11.06 -1.96 -22.93
CA GLY A 50 12.06 -2.96 -22.54
C GLY A 50 12.36 -4.00 -23.62
N ASP A 51 11.76 -3.87 -24.80
CA ASP A 51 12.04 -4.68 -26.01
C ASP A 51 12.78 -3.89 -27.10
N GLY A 52 13.27 -2.71 -26.76
CA GLY A 52 13.92 -1.76 -27.68
C GLY A 52 12.97 -0.71 -28.26
N SER A 53 11.67 -0.86 -28.10
CA SER A 53 10.70 0.11 -28.57
C SER A 53 10.31 1.15 -27.52
N THR A 54 9.80 2.31 -27.99
CA THR A 54 9.33 3.41 -27.15
C THR A 54 8.00 3.92 -27.65
N SER A 55 7.19 4.50 -26.76
CA SER A 55 5.94 5.16 -27.13
C SER A 55 6.20 6.55 -27.71
N PRO A 56 5.33 7.07 -28.56
CA PRO A 56 5.17 8.52 -28.73
C PRO A 56 4.80 9.20 -27.42
N LEU A 57 4.86 10.54 -27.39
CA LEU A 57 4.42 11.34 -26.23
C LEU A 57 2.94 11.02 -25.91
N ILE A 58 2.68 10.75 -24.65
CA ILE A 58 1.35 10.47 -24.11
C ILE A 58 0.88 11.68 -23.31
N THR A 59 -0.21 12.30 -23.72
CA THR A 59 -0.79 13.49 -23.08
C THR A 59 -2.20 13.26 -22.51
N SER A 60 -2.68 12.01 -22.55
CA SER A 60 -3.99 11.62 -22.01
C SER A 60 -3.94 10.20 -21.47
N SER A 61 -4.62 9.94 -20.36
CA SER A 61 -4.79 8.59 -19.82
C SER A 61 -5.57 7.64 -20.73
N SER A 62 -6.32 8.16 -21.69
CA SER A 62 -7.04 7.39 -22.72
C SER A 62 -6.23 7.14 -24.00
N SER A 63 -5.00 7.66 -24.11
CA SER A 63 -4.15 7.49 -25.29
C SER A 63 -3.90 6.01 -25.62
N THR A 64 -4.02 5.63 -26.88
CA THR A 64 -3.66 4.29 -27.38
C THR A 64 -2.16 4.03 -27.33
N ASN A 65 -1.32 5.08 -27.28
CA ASN A 65 0.15 4.97 -27.16
C ASN A 65 0.60 4.32 -25.84
N ARG A 66 -0.30 4.15 -24.85
CA ARG A 66 -0.06 3.42 -23.60
C ARG A 66 -0.25 1.89 -23.72
N ILE A 67 -0.59 1.41 -24.92
CA ILE A 67 -0.84 -0.01 -25.22
C ILE A 67 0.31 -0.53 -26.07
N HIS A 68 0.85 -1.68 -25.70
CA HIS A 68 1.94 -2.34 -26.41
C HIS A 68 1.69 -3.85 -26.54
N THR A 69 2.13 -4.43 -27.65
CA THR A 69 2.07 -5.88 -27.89
C THR A 69 3.48 -6.44 -27.90
N PHE A 70 3.79 -7.29 -26.93
CA PHE A 70 5.06 -7.99 -26.83
C PHE A 70 5.05 -9.21 -27.76
N VAL A 71 5.92 -9.23 -28.77
CA VAL A 71 5.95 -10.24 -29.83
C VAL A 71 6.38 -11.61 -29.30
N ALA A 72 7.19 -11.65 -28.23
CA ALA A 72 7.66 -12.88 -27.59
C ALA A 72 7.26 -12.94 -26.12
N ALA A 73 7.21 -14.15 -25.56
CA ALA A 73 7.15 -14.33 -24.12
C ALA A 73 8.49 -13.90 -23.50
N GLY A 74 8.46 -13.29 -22.32
CA GLY A 74 9.65 -12.79 -21.65
C GLY A 74 9.37 -11.89 -20.46
N THR A 75 10.45 -11.43 -19.83
CA THR A 75 10.39 -10.40 -18.79
C THR A 75 10.91 -9.10 -19.36
N TYR A 76 10.09 -8.05 -19.24
CA TYR A 76 10.37 -6.74 -19.80
C TYR A 76 10.41 -5.69 -18.70
N THR A 77 11.41 -4.79 -18.77
CA THR A 77 11.53 -3.65 -17.85
C THR A 77 10.87 -2.43 -18.48
N ILE A 78 9.74 -2.04 -17.93
CA ILE A 78 8.98 -0.88 -18.40
C ILE A 78 9.49 0.35 -17.66
N THR A 79 9.87 1.38 -18.44
CA THR A 79 10.37 2.65 -17.91
C THR A 79 9.48 3.78 -18.35
N ILE A 80 8.89 4.52 -17.41
CA ILE A 80 8.02 5.67 -17.66
C ILE A 80 8.74 6.94 -17.26
N SER A 81 8.96 7.83 -18.22
CA SER A 81 9.64 9.12 -18.03
C SER A 81 8.69 10.28 -18.32
N GLY A 82 8.67 11.28 -17.45
CA GLY A 82 7.80 12.45 -17.56
C GLY A 82 6.78 12.53 -16.43
N PHE A 83 5.69 13.26 -16.64
CA PHE A 83 4.66 13.50 -15.64
C PHE A 83 3.55 12.45 -15.72
N MET A 84 3.33 11.74 -14.62
CA MET A 84 2.33 10.67 -14.46
C MET A 84 1.53 10.91 -13.18
N PRO A 85 0.35 11.56 -13.24
CA PRO A 85 -0.43 11.88 -12.05
C PRO A 85 -1.06 10.65 -11.38
N GLY A 86 -1.29 9.57 -12.14
CA GLY A 86 -1.90 8.37 -11.58
C GLY A 86 -1.50 7.08 -12.29
N PHE A 87 -1.28 6.05 -11.47
CA PHE A 87 -1.04 4.67 -11.91
C PHE A 87 -1.90 3.74 -11.04
N THR A 88 -3.00 3.22 -11.59
CA THR A 88 -3.92 2.40 -10.79
C THR A 88 -4.37 1.17 -11.56
N VAL A 89 -4.01 0.00 -11.04
CA VAL A 89 -4.37 -1.29 -11.66
C VAL A 89 -5.86 -1.61 -11.43
N ASN A 90 -6.43 -1.21 -10.29
CA ASN A 90 -7.85 -1.32 -9.96
C ASN A 90 -8.47 -2.68 -10.30
N ASN A 91 -7.79 -3.77 -9.93
CA ASN A 91 -8.26 -5.12 -10.20
C ASN A 91 -8.45 -5.45 -11.70
N ASN A 92 -7.77 -4.75 -12.61
CA ASN A 92 -7.78 -5.06 -14.03
C ASN A 92 -7.14 -6.44 -14.27
N SER A 93 -7.96 -7.44 -14.57
CA SER A 93 -7.52 -8.83 -14.69
C SER A 93 -6.53 -9.07 -15.84
N ALA A 94 -6.56 -8.25 -16.89
CA ALA A 94 -5.67 -8.40 -18.04
C ALA A 94 -4.21 -8.03 -17.74
N ILE A 95 -3.97 -7.10 -16.81
CA ILE A 95 -2.61 -6.58 -16.54
C ILE A 95 -2.06 -6.97 -15.17
N ARG A 96 -2.92 -7.21 -14.16
CA ARG A 96 -2.49 -7.45 -12.77
C ARG A 96 -1.59 -8.68 -12.60
N ALA A 97 -1.80 -9.72 -13.42
CA ALA A 97 -1.00 -10.94 -13.38
C ALA A 97 0.35 -10.79 -14.10
N LEU A 98 0.53 -9.75 -14.91
CA LEU A 98 1.75 -9.53 -15.66
C LEU A 98 2.79 -8.76 -14.84
N ILE A 99 2.38 -7.87 -13.91
CA ILE A 99 3.28 -7.07 -13.09
C ILE A 99 3.90 -7.94 -12.00
N THR A 100 5.25 -8.05 -12.03
CA THR A 100 6.00 -8.98 -11.17
C THR A 100 6.93 -8.29 -10.17
N GLU A 101 7.42 -7.09 -10.50
CA GLU A 101 8.35 -6.34 -9.66
C GLU A 101 8.17 -4.83 -9.88
N LEU A 102 8.20 -4.05 -8.82
CA LEU A 102 8.41 -2.62 -8.90
C LEU A 102 9.87 -2.34 -8.56
N VAL A 103 10.58 -1.68 -9.48
CA VAL A 103 12.02 -1.45 -9.38
C VAL A 103 12.33 -0.06 -8.82
N GLN A 104 11.55 0.95 -9.23
CA GLN A 104 11.78 2.35 -8.83
C GLN A 104 10.49 3.15 -8.87
N TRP A 105 10.23 3.94 -7.81
CA TRP A 105 9.08 4.86 -7.76
C TRP A 105 9.22 6.06 -8.68
N GLY A 106 10.42 6.52 -8.95
CA GLY A 106 10.68 7.71 -9.76
C GLY A 106 10.22 9.02 -9.10
N ILE A 107 10.40 10.12 -9.82
CA ILE A 107 9.82 11.44 -9.50
C ILE A 107 8.95 11.85 -10.69
N VAL A 108 7.81 11.21 -10.81
CA VAL A 108 6.89 11.36 -11.96
C VAL A 108 5.60 12.11 -11.60
N GLY A 109 5.47 12.59 -10.37
CA GLY A 109 4.33 13.41 -9.93
C GLY A 109 3.07 12.64 -9.55
N LEU A 110 3.22 11.41 -9.04
CA LEU A 110 2.10 10.59 -8.58
C LEU A 110 1.23 11.30 -7.54
N ARG A 111 -0.07 11.25 -7.74
CA ARG A 111 -1.14 11.69 -6.82
C ARG A 111 -1.99 10.51 -6.37
N THR A 112 -2.08 9.50 -7.20
CA THR A 112 -2.77 8.25 -6.89
C THR A 112 -1.99 7.07 -7.46
N VAL A 113 -1.91 6.00 -6.68
CA VAL A 113 -1.19 4.78 -7.07
C VAL A 113 -1.80 3.57 -6.37
N ASN A 114 -2.07 2.49 -7.11
CA ASN A 114 -2.30 1.19 -6.52
C ASN A 114 -1.94 0.04 -7.47
N PHE A 115 -1.60 -1.08 -6.86
CA PHE A 115 -1.30 -2.37 -7.49
C PHE A 115 -2.31 -3.44 -7.07
N TYR A 116 -3.55 -3.03 -6.83
CA TYR A 116 -4.59 -3.93 -6.35
C TYR A 116 -4.74 -5.17 -7.23
N GLY A 117 -4.57 -6.33 -6.62
CA GLY A 117 -4.70 -7.61 -7.28
C GLY A 117 -3.52 -8.04 -8.15
N CYS A 118 -2.39 -7.33 -8.13
CA CYS A 118 -1.15 -7.77 -8.78
C CYS A 118 -0.57 -8.99 -8.05
N ASN A 119 -1.21 -10.14 -8.27
CA ASN A 119 -0.95 -11.37 -7.54
C ASN A 119 0.38 -12.07 -7.90
N ASN A 120 1.18 -11.49 -8.80
CA ASN A 120 2.55 -11.89 -9.11
C ASN A 120 3.59 -10.84 -8.68
N LEU A 121 3.15 -9.71 -8.09
CA LEU A 121 4.06 -8.69 -7.57
C LEU A 121 4.63 -9.16 -6.23
N THR A 122 5.95 -9.44 -6.22
CA THR A 122 6.66 -10.04 -5.08
C THR A 122 7.58 -9.07 -4.35
N SER A 123 7.97 -7.96 -4.98
CA SER A 123 8.86 -6.97 -4.38
C SER A 123 8.54 -5.54 -4.82
N ILE A 124 8.79 -4.61 -3.91
CA ILE A 124 8.70 -3.16 -4.13
C ILE A 124 9.93 -2.48 -3.51
N PRO A 125 10.44 -1.40 -4.08
CA PRO A 125 11.54 -0.64 -3.51
C PRO A 125 11.06 0.22 -2.33
N GLY A 126 11.98 0.52 -1.42
CA GLY A 126 11.77 1.56 -0.42
C GLY A 126 11.82 2.97 -1.02
N SER A 127 11.52 3.95 -0.19
CA SER A 127 11.59 5.37 -0.59
C SER A 127 13.03 5.87 -0.74
N SER A 128 13.98 5.28 0.01
CA SER A 128 15.42 5.57 -0.08
C SER A 128 16.07 5.12 -1.39
N SER A 129 15.37 4.36 -2.24
CA SER A 129 15.88 3.95 -3.56
C SER A 129 16.24 5.12 -4.49
N LEU A 130 15.79 6.34 -4.14
CA LEU A 130 16.15 7.60 -4.81
C LEU A 130 17.18 8.41 -4.00
N SER A 131 18.14 7.74 -3.34
CA SER A 131 19.19 8.39 -2.56
C SER A 131 19.95 9.42 -3.43
N GLY A 132 20.10 10.65 -2.92
CA GLY A 132 20.75 11.76 -3.63
C GLY A 132 19.79 12.86 -4.11
N VAL A 133 18.47 12.70 -4.01
CA VAL A 133 17.47 13.68 -4.48
C VAL A 133 16.82 14.45 -3.32
N GLY A 134 17.56 14.79 -2.29
CA GLY A 134 17.08 15.71 -1.24
C GLY A 134 15.81 15.25 -0.50
N GLY A 135 15.56 13.94 -0.38
CA GLY A 135 14.42 13.42 0.39
C GLY A 135 13.07 13.40 -0.35
N TYR A 136 13.07 13.53 -1.68
CA TYR A 136 11.85 13.42 -2.48
C TYR A 136 11.70 12.02 -3.06
N THR A 137 10.52 11.42 -2.86
CA THR A 137 10.14 10.16 -3.51
C THR A 137 8.94 10.38 -4.41
N GLY A 138 8.70 9.44 -5.33
CA GLY A 138 7.53 9.47 -6.19
C GLY A 138 6.18 9.41 -5.44
N LEU A 139 6.18 9.09 -4.15
CA LEU A 139 4.99 8.93 -3.31
C LEU A 139 4.67 10.17 -2.45
N GLY A 140 5.51 11.22 -2.47
CA GLY A 140 5.39 12.37 -1.56
C GLY A 140 4.10 13.18 -1.66
N GLU A 141 3.43 13.12 -2.79
CA GLU A 141 2.19 13.85 -3.05
C GLU A 141 0.94 12.96 -3.03
N VAL A 142 1.09 11.69 -2.68
CA VAL A 142 -0.03 10.74 -2.59
C VAL A 142 -0.78 10.98 -1.27
N LEU A 143 -2.07 11.29 -1.37
CA LEU A 143 -2.93 11.56 -0.21
C LEU A 143 -3.59 10.31 0.35
N SER A 144 -3.72 9.28 -0.46
CA SER A 144 -4.41 8.04 -0.09
C SER A 144 -3.68 6.81 -0.64
N PHE A 145 -3.34 5.91 0.27
CA PHE A 145 -2.82 4.58 -0.04
C PHE A 145 -3.91 3.50 0.08
N ALA A 146 -5.17 3.86 -0.13
CA ALA A 146 -6.27 2.89 -0.10
C ALA A 146 -6.05 1.80 -1.16
N SER A 147 -6.10 0.53 -0.71
CA SER A 147 -5.88 -0.66 -1.53
C SER A 147 -4.53 -0.71 -2.27
N PHE A 148 -3.51 0.01 -1.80
CA PHE A 148 -2.23 0.23 -2.46
C PHE A 148 -1.57 -1.05 -2.97
N MET A 149 -1.37 -2.05 -2.09
CA MET A 149 -0.76 -3.34 -2.39
C MET A 149 -1.70 -4.52 -2.10
N ARG A 150 -2.99 -4.27 -1.99
CA ARG A 150 -3.97 -5.32 -1.66
C ARG A 150 -3.89 -6.49 -2.63
N GLY A 151 -3.80 -7.71 -2.08
CA GLY A 151 -3.83 -8.94 -2.88
C GLY A 151 -2.58 -9.18 -3.73
N THR A 152 -1.47 -8.53 -3.43
CA THR A 152 -0.15 -8.83 -3.99
C THR A 152 0.48 -10.07 -3.33
N ARG A 153 1.69 -10.44 -3.75
CA ARG A 153 2.47 -11.55 -3.15
C ARG A 153 3.74 -11.06 -2.46
N LEU A 154 3.70 -9.86 -1.90
CA LEU A 154 4.84 -9.35 -1.15
C LEU A 154 5.18 -10.28 0.01
N THR A 155 6.47 -10.52 0.23
CA THR A 155 6.98 -11.27 1.38
C THR A 155 7.47 -10.32 2.48
N SER A 156 7.79 -9.08 2.12
CA SER A 156 8.22 -8.01 3.03
C SER A 156 7.74 -6.65 2.53
N ILE A 157 7.70 -5.68 3.44
CA ILE A 157 7.41 -4.28 3.15
C ILE A 157 8.66 -3.48 3.54
N PRO A 158 9.21 -2.61 2.67
CA PRO A 158 10.30 -1.70 3.06
C PRO A 158 9.85 -0.78 4.19
N SER A 159 10.66 -0.63 5.24
CA SER A 159 10.31 0.18 6.42
C SER A 159 10.12 1.67 6.08
N ASP A 160 10.82 2.14 5.08
CA ASP A 160 10.89 3.54 4.64
C ASP A 160 9.87 3.89 3.52
N ILE A 161 8.98 2.97 3.15
CA ILE A 161 8.07 3.17 1.98
C ILE A 161 7.21 4.45 2.08
N PHE A 162 6.88 4.89 3.28
CA PHE A 162 6.06 6.08 3.53
C PHE A 162 6.82 7.26 4.13
N ASP A 163 8.16 7.19 4.27
CA ASP A 163 8.97 8.21 4.96
C ASP A 163 8.82 9.62 4.36
N TYR A 164 8.53 9.70 3.09
CA TYR A 164 8.34 10.96 2.38
C TYR A 164 6.91 11.19 1.90
N SER A 165 5.92 10.63 2.61
CA SER A 165 4.49 10.78 2.29
C SER A 165 3.71 11.53 3.39
N PRO A 166 4.14 12.74 3.81
CA PRO A 166 3.62 13.42 5.02
C PRO A 166 2.15 13.83 4.89
N TYR A 167 1.62 13.89 3.67
CA TYR A 167 0.24 14.32 3.40
C TYR A 167 -0.74 13.14 3.32
N ALA A 168 -0.25 11.91 3.44
CA ALA A 168 -1.11 10.74 3.37
C ALA A 168 -2.00 10.63 4.62
N THR A 169 -3.31 10.54 4.40
CA THR A 169 -4.29 10.45 5.49
C THR A 169 -5.01 9.10 5.54
N THR A 170 -4.96 8.32 4.45
CA THR A 170 -5.78 7.11 4.30
C THR A 170 -4.91 5.90 3.97
N PHE A 171 -4.94 4.91 4.86
CA PHE A 171 -4.27 3.61 4.72
C PHE A 171 -5.28 2.45 4.76
N SER A 172 -6.49 2.69 4.31
CA SER A 172 -7.52 1.65 4.28
C SER A 172 -7.17 0.54 3.31
N ASP A 173 -7.16 -0.71 3.81
CA ASP A 173 -6.91 -1.90 2.98
C ASP A 173 -5.55 -1.92 2.25
N THR A 174 -4.60 -1.09 2.71
CA THR A 174 -3.30 -0.82 2.04
C THR A 174 -2.53 -2.08 1.72
N PHE A 175 -2.45 -3.01 2.67
CA PHE A 175 -1.77 -4.30 2.55
C PHE A 175 -2.73 -5.48 2.75
N GLY A 176 -4.02 -5.26 2.55
CA GLY A 176 -5.04 -6.30 2.75
C GLY A 176 -4.82 -7.51 1.84
N SER A 177 -5.12 -8.71 2.35
CA SER A 177 -5.08 -9.99 1.62
C SER A 177 -3.72 -10.34 0.99
N ILE A 178 -2.61 -9.87 1.56
CA ILE A 178 -1.26 -10.35 1.20
C ILE A 178 -0.98 -11.64 1.97
N LEU A 179 -1.23 -12.76 1.31
CA LEU A 179 -1.19 -14.09 1.96
C LEU A 179 0.24 -14.58 2.27
N THR A 180 1.26 -13.90 1.74
CA THR A 180 2.68 -14.23 1.87
C THR A 180 3.43 -13.34 2.86
N LEU A 181 2.80 -12.27 3.34
CA LEU A 181 3.41 -11.33 4.28
C LEU A 181 3.51 -11.97 5.68
N THR A 182 4.72 -12.09 6.22
CA THR A 182 4.96 -12.75 7.52
C THR A 182 5.19 -11.75 8.65
N THR A 183 5.72 -10.57 8.36
CA THR A 183 6.05 -9.53 9.37
C THR A 183 5.78 -8.14 8.81
N VAL A 184 5.57 -7.18 9.71
CA VAL A 184 5.52 -5.75 9.41
C VAL A 184 6.78 -5.10 9.99
N PRO A 185 7.50 -4.24 9.23
CA PRO A 185 8.71 -3.60 9.73
C PRO A 185 8.39 -2.56 10.82
N THR A 186 9.35 -2.35 11.72
CA THR A 186 9.31 -1.25 12.70
C THR A 186 9.37 0.09 11.96
N GLY A 187 8.63 1.09 12.45
CA GLY A 187 8.64 2.45 11.90
C GLY A 187 7.80 2.64 10.64
N LEU A 188 7.12 1.61 10.12
CA LEU A 188 6.39 1.66 8.84
C LEU A 188 5.48 2.89 8.68
N PHE A 189 4.84 3.34 9.75
CA PHE A 189 3.90 4.48 9.73
C PHE A 189 4.36 5.68 10.55
N ASP A 190 5.62 5.72 10.99
CA ASP A 190 6.10 6.78 11.90
C ASP A 190 6.09 8.16 11.26
N SER A 191 6.35 8.24 9.95
CA SER A 191 6.42 9.50 9.21
C SER A 191 5.05 10.04 8.76
N VAL A 192 3.98 9.25 8.88
CA VAL A 192 2.63 9.63 8.42
C VAL A 192 1.70 10.02 9.57
N THR A 193 2.16 10.99 10.36
CA THR A 193 1.46 11.45 11.58
C THR A 193 0.06 12.03 11.33
N GLY A 194 -0.25 12.44 10.08
CA GLY A 194 -1.56 12.91 9.64
C GLY A 194 -2.57 11.80 9.29
N ALA A 195 -2.17 10.53 9.39
CA ALA A 195 -3.03 9.40 9.06
C ALA A 195 -4.26 9.34 9.97
N THR A 196 -5.45 9.24 9.36
CA THR A 196 -6.73 9.19 10.08
C THR A 196 -7.38 7.82 10.08
N THR A 197 -7.03 6.95 9.11
CA THR A 197 -7.66 5.62 9.02
C THR A 197 -6.68 4.54 8.57
N PHE A 198 -6.71 3.43 9.30
CA PHE A 198 -6.03 2.17 9.01
C PHE A 198 -7.04 1.01 8.87
N ALA A 199 -8.28 1.34 8.48
CA ALA A 199 -9.34 0.35 8.32
C ALA A 199 -8.91 -0.77 7.38
N SER A 200 -8.99 -2.03 7.83
CA SER A 200 -8.61 -3.23 7.05
C SER A 200 -7.17 -3.23 6.53
N CYS A 201 -6.26 -2.41 7.08
CA CYS A 201 -4.92 -2.20 6.53
C CYS A 201 -4.15 -3.50 6.27
N PHE A 202 -4.29 -4.50 7.15
CA PHE A 202 -3.71 -5.84 7.04
C PHE A 202 -4.78 -6.94 7.02
N PHE A 203 -6.03 -6.59 6.66
CA PHE A 203 -7.11 -7.58 6.58
C PHE A 203 -6.69 -8.81 5.79
N GLY A 204 -6.90 -10.01 6.36
CA GLY A 204 -6.70 -11.26 5.64
C GLY A 204 -5.24 -11.63 5.36
N CYS A 205 -4.25 -10.98 5.98
CA CYS A 205 -2.85 -11.39 5.91
C CYS A 205 -2.64 -12.65 6.75
N THR A 206 -3.04 -13.79 6.21
CA THR A 206 -3.16 -15.06 6.97
C THR A 206 -1.82 -15.65 7.42
N ALA A 207 -0.70 -15.27 6.78
CA ALA A 207 0.66 -15.69 7.16
C ALA A 207 1.35 -14.71 8.13
N LEU A 208 0.73 -13.53 8.42
CA LEU A 208 1.32 -12.53 9.30
C LEU A 208 1.41 -13.05 10.74
N THR A 209 2.65 -13.21 11.24
CA THR A 209 2.91 -13.82 12.56
C THR A 209 3.09 -12.78 13.66
N SER A 210 3.60 -11.60 13.33
CA SER A 210 3.84 -10.54 14.30
C SER A 210 3.80 -9.15 13.69
N VAL A 211 3.47 -8.17 14.53
CA VAL A 211 3.56 -6.73 14.22
C VAL A 211 4.33 -6.02 15.34
N PRO A 212 5.10 -4.95 15.06
CA PRO A 212 5.75 -4.16 16.10
C PRO A 212 4.74 -3.61 17.11
N SER A 213 5.06 -3.65 18.39
CA SER A 213 4.18 -3.09 19.45
C SER A 213 3.94 -1.59 19.30
N THR A 214 4.86 -0.90 18.64
CA THR A 214 4.86 0.56 18.39
C THR A 214 4.30 0.95 17.03
N LEU A 215 3.72 -0.01 16.25
CA LEU A 215 3.36 0.17 14.83
C LEU A 215 2.54 1.44 14.55
N PHE A 216 1.69 1.88 15.47
CA PHE A 216 0.82 3.04 15.30
C PHE A 216 1.05 4.14 16.35
N ASP A 217 2.16 4.11 17.09
CA ASP A 217 2.40 5.04 18.21
C ASP A 217 2.48 6.50 17.79
N GLN A 218 2.95 6.79 16.56
CA GLN A 218 3.02 8.13 16.01
C GLN A 218 1.71 8.61 15.36
N ASN A 219 0.74 7.72 15.17
CA ASN A 219 -0.50 8.02 14.45
C ASN A 219 -1.62 8.43 15.42
N VAL A 220 -1.36 9.45 16.25
CA VAL A 220 -2.26 9.94 17.30
C VAL A 220 -3.59 10.51 16.76
N ASN A 221 -3.61 10.91 15.49
CA ASN A 221 -4.78 11.44 14.79
C ASN A 221 -5.68 10.33 14.19
N ALA A 222 -5.28 9.07 14.32
CA ALA A 222 -6.07 7.96 13.78
C ALA A 222 -7.41 7.81 14.52
N THR A 223 -8.48 7.76 13.77
CA THR A 223 -9.86 7.62 14.27
C THR A 223 -10.47 6.25 13.98
N ASN A 224 -9.87 5.49 13.03
CA ASN A 224 -10.49 4.26 12.54
C ASN A 224 -9.46 3.13 12.36
N PHE A 225 -9.57 2.08 13.18
CA PHE A 225 -8.84 0.81 13.07
C PHE A 225 -9.77 -0.37 12.79
N SER A 226 -10.96 -0.14 12.21
CA SER A 226 -11.89 -1.24 11.98
C SER A 226 -11.29 -2.30 11.04
N GLY A 227 -11.33 -3.56 11.46
CA GLY A 227 -10.85 -4.69 10.66
C GLY A 227 -9.35 -4.72 10.38
N THR A 228 -8.54 -3.87 11.01
CA THR A 228 -7.10 -3.72 10.67
C THR A 228 -6.36 -5.05 10.60
N PHE A 229 -6.58 -5.95 11.54
CA PHE A 229 -5.97 -7.29 11.60
C PHE A 229 -7.03 -8.41 11.49
N ARG A 230 -8.20 -8.09 10.94
CA ARG A 230 -9.25 -9.11 10.78
C ARG A 230 -8.72 -10.27 9.92
N ASN A 231 -8.92 -11.50 10.40
CA ASN A 231 -8.48 -12.75 9.76
C ASN A 231 -6.95 -12.89 9.57
N CYS A 232 -6.12 -12.19 10.35
CA CYS A 232 -4.68 -12.49 10.46
C CYS A 232 -4.47 -13.69 11.38
N ARG A 233 -4.75 -14.89 10.89
CA ARG A 233 -4.87 -16.10 11.74
C ARG A 233 -3.56 -16.58 12.36
N ALA A 234 -2.42 -16.26 11.73
CA ALA A 234 -1.10 -16.61 12.26
C ALA A 234 -0.57 -15.57 13.27
N LEU A 235 -1.24 -14.41 13.42
CA LEU A 235 -0.80 -13.32 14.29
C LEU A 235 -0.84 -13.78 15.75
N THR A 236 0.30 -13.61 16.45
CA THR A 236 0.47 -14.08 17.83
C THR A 236 0.30 -12.98 18.86
N ASN A 237 0.46 -11.71 18.50
CA ASN A 237 0.42 -10.59 19.45
C ASN A 237 -0.69 -9.59 19.17
N VAL A 238 -1.14 -8.90 20.21
CA VAL A 238 -2.11 -7.78 20.14
C VAL A 238 -1.44 -6.46 20.46
N LEU A 239 -1.85 -5.39 19.78
CA LEU A 239 -1.41 -4.02 20.09
C LEU A 239 -2.26 -3.41 21.20
N GLN A 240 -1.66 -2.54 22.02
CA GLN A 240 -2.35 -1.88 23.12
C GLN A 240 -3.01 -0.55 22.73
N PHE A 241 -2.61 0.06 21.60
CA PHE A 241 -3.15 1.33 21.08
C PHE A 241 -3.11 2.48 22.10
N THR A 242 -2.08 2.53 22.94
CA THR A 242 -1.98 3.47 24.07
C THR A 242 -1.99 4.92 23.64
N ASN A 243 -1.35 5.25 22.52
CA ASN A 243 -1.23 6.62 22.01
C ASN A 243 -2.41 7.03 21.10
N ASN A 244 -3.27 6.10 20.70
CA ASN A 244 -4.36 6.33 19.75
C ASN A 244 -5.67 6.65 20.48
N GLN A 245 -5.72 7.78 21.21
CA GLN A 245 -6.87 8.16 22.04
C GLN A 245 -8.06 8.72 21.23
N SER A 246 -7.82 9.20 20.00
CA SER A 246 -8.85 9.78 19.12
C SER A 246 -9.71 8.72 18.40
N VAL A 247 -9.45 7.44 18.62
CA VAL A 247 -10.11 6.36 17.88
C VAL A 247 -11.59 6.25 18.25
N SER A 248 -12.44 6.34 17.24
CA SER A 248 -13.90 6.17 17.37
C SER A 248 -14.36 4.73 17.08
N THR A 249 -13.54 3.93 16.34
CA THR A 249 -13.93 2.56 16.03
C THR A 249 -12.74 1.60 15.95
N PHE A 250 -12.90 0.47 16.67
CA PHE A 250 -12.10 -0.76 16.59
C PHE A 250 -12.93 -1.96 16.11
N ALA A 251 -14.09 -1.71 15.49
CA ALA A 251 -14.97 -2.79 15.05
C ALA A 251 -14.19 -3.82 14.22
N ASN A 252 -14.31 -5.09 14.60
CA ASN A 252 -13.60 -6.21 13.92
C ASN A 252 -12.07 -6.14 13.92
N VAL A 253 -11.40 -5.33 14.75
CA VAL A 253 -9.95 -5.09 14.64
C VAL A 253 -9.14 -6.40 14.62
N TYR A 254 -9.51 -7.38 15.46
CA TYR A 254 -8.93 -8.72 15.50
C TYR A 254 -9.99 -9.83 15.26
N ASN A 255 -11.10 -9.50 14.61
CA ASN A 255 -12.13 -10.50 14.34
C ASN A 255 -11.56 -11.66 13.51
N MET A 256 -11.53 -12.87 14.09
CA MET A 256 -11.12 -14.09 13.40
C MET A 256 -12.34 -14.86 12.91
N SER A 257 -12.27 -15.40 11.70
CA SER A 257 -13.36 -16.23 11.13
C SER A 257 -13.48 -17.60 11.80
N SER A 258 -12.47 -17.99 12.62
CA SER A 258 -12.40 -19.26 13.33
C SER A 258 -11.72 -19.07 14.68
N THR A 259 -12.04 -19.92 15.67
CA THR A 259 -11.33 -20.02 16.95
C THR A 259 -9.93 -20.64 16.79
N SER A 260 -9.66 -21.32 15.67
CA SER A 260 -8.32 -21.81 15.33
C SER A 260 -7.49 -20.65 14.76
N ASN A 261 -6.87 -19.89 15.66
CA ASN A 261 -5.93 -18.81 15.38
C ASN A 261 -4.83 -18.79 16.45
N ALA A 262 -3.73 -18.07 16.13
CA ALA A 262 -2.53 -18.06 16.99
C ALA A 262 -2.53 -16.90 18.01
N LEU A 263 -3.55 -16.04 18.03
CA LEU A 263 -3.56 -14.82 18.83
C LEU A 263 -3.56 -15.11 20.32
N THR A 264 -2.58 -14.56 21.04
CA THR A 264 -2.36 -14.72 22.47
C THR A 264 -2.08 -13.37 23.15
N GLY A 265 -1.77 -13.41 24.46
CA GLY A 265 -1.52 -12.20 25.25
C GLY A 265 -2.81 -11.61 25.83
N THR A 266 -2.74 -10.35 26.25
CA THR A 266 -3.86 -9.67 26.90
C THR A 266 -4.48 -8.63 25.97
N ALA A 267 -5.76 -8.77 25.68
CA ALA A 267 -6.49 -7.76 24.88
C ALA A 267 -6.42 -6.38 25.55
N PRO A 268 -6.20 -5.31 24.77
CA PRO A 268 -6.33 -3.94 25.27
C PRO A 268 -7.76 -3.68 25.74
N THR A 269 -7.91 -2.94 26.83
CA THR A 269 -9.21 -2.64 27.48
C THR A 269 -9.96 -1.52 26.77
N LEU A 270 -10.19 -1.67 25.46
CA LEU A 270 -10.80 -0.62 24.60
C LEU A 270 -12.16 -0.16 25.09
N TRP A 271 -12.91 -1.03 25.75
CA TRP A 271 -14.25 -0.77 26.32
C TRP A 271 -14.23 0.12 27.56
N LEU A 272 -13.06 0.37 28.17
CA LEU A 272 -12.89 1.30 29.30
C LEU A 272 -12.51 2.71 28.89
N ARG A 273 -12.34 2.97 27.60
CA ARG A 273 -12.03 4.32 27.09
C ARG A 273 -13.23 5.25 27.22
N ASN A 274 -12.95 6.56 27.33
CA ASN A 274 -13.99 7.59 27.40
C ASN A 274 -13.69 8.71 26.37
N PRO A 275 -14.52 8.88 25.34
CA PRO A 275 -15.72 8.07 25.03
C PRO A 275 -15.38 6.63 24.61
N THR A 276 -16.27 5.69 24.88
CA THR A 276 -16.09 4.30 24.46
C THR A 276 -16.18 4.18 22.94
N PRO A 277 -15.15 3.70 22.24
CA PRO A 277 -15.19 3.50 20.80
C PRO A 277 -16.12 2.34 20.42
N SER A 278 -16.58 2.31 19.17
CA SER A 278 -17.25 1.13 18.64
C SER A 278 -16.28 -0.05 18.62
N GLY A 279 -16.63 -1.14 19.29
CA GLY A 279 -15.81 -2.37 19.37
C GLY A 279 -16.53 -3.60 18.84
N THR A 280 -17.59 -3.45 18.03
CA THR A 280 -18.39 -4.58 17.55
C THR A 280 -17.51 -5.69 16.98
N ALA A 281 -17.57 -6.88 17.60
CA ALA A 281 -16.79 -8.05 17.23
C ALA A 281 -15.27 -7.80 17.16
N ALA A 282 -14.73 -6.85 17.94
CA ALA A 282 -13.31 -6.49 17.92
C ALA A 282 -12.40 -7.70 18.17
N PHE A 283 -12.79 -8.59 19.06
CA PHE A 283 -12.04 -9.79 19.47
C PHE A 283 -12.82 -11.10 19.23
N ARG A 284 -13.71 -11.09 18.25
CA ARG A 284 -14.50 -12.29 17.92
C ARG A 284 -13.60 -13.48 17.63
N ASN A 285 -13.88 -14.62 18.29
CA ASN A 285 -13.13 -15.86 18.17
C ASN A 285 -11.66 -15.82 18.66
N CYS A 286 -11.23 -14.75 19.35
CA CYS A 286 -9.85 -14.62 19.86
C CYS A 286 -9.71 -15.33 21.24
N THR A 287 -10.10 -16.58 21.32
CA THR A 287 -10.21 -17.37 22.59
C THR A 287 -8.87 -17.64 23.27
N GLY A 288 -7.73 -17.45 22.57
CA GLY A 288 -6.38 -17.56 23.14
C GLY A 288 -5.94 -16.36 23.98
N LEU A 289 -6.72 -15.26 24.01
CA LEU A 289 -6.40 -14.10 24.84
C LEU A 289 -6.63 -14.40 26.33
N THR A 290 -5.68 -14.01 27.18
CA THR A 290 -5.67 -14.30 28.62
C THR A 290 -6.87 -13.71 29.35
N ASN A 291 -7.37 -12.56 28.89
CA ASN A 291 -8.54 -11.88 29.46
C ASN A 291 -9.80 -12.05 28.60
N TYR A 292 -9.88 -13.04 27.70
CA TYR A 292 -11.04 -13.20 26.80
C TYR A 292 -12.36 -13.30 27.54
N ALA A 293 -12.40 -14.01 28.67
CA ALA A 293 -13.61 -14.13 29.48
C ALA A 293 -14.17 -12.77 29.94
N SER A 294 -13.29 -11.82 30.25
CA SER A 294 -13.63 -10.48 30.76
C SER A 294 -13.98 -9.47 29.65
N ILE A 295 -13.80 -9.80 28.38
CA ILE A 295 -14.17 -8.92 27.27
C ILE A 295 -15.71 -8.82 27.20
N PRO A 296 -16.31 -7.60 27.14
CA PRO A 296 -17.75 -7.45 26.99
C PRO A 296 -18.30 -8.10 25.71
N ALA A 297 -19.57 -8.57 25.78
CA ALA A 297 -20.17 -9.32 24.68
C ALA A 297 -20.22 -8.55 23.34
N ASN A 298 -20.39 -7.23 23.39
CA ASN A 298 -20.40 -6.39 22.20
C ASN A 298 -19.01 -6.23 21.53
N PHE A 299 -17.91 -6.59 22.24
CA PHE A 299 -16.55 -6.61 21.70
C PHE A 299 -16.11 -8.03 21.26
N LYS A 300 -16.92 -9.07 21.51
CA LYS A 300 -16.66 -10.46 21.11
C LYS A 300 -17.24 -10.87 19.77
#